data_2444c5c3a22a5418d8d4a6a09d9baf4b
#
_entry.id   2444c5c3a22a5418d8d4a6a09d9baf4b
#
_cell.length_a   1.000
_cell.length_b   1.000
_cell.length_c   1.000
_cell.angle_alpha   90.00
_cell.angle_beta   90.00
_cell.angle_gamma   90.00
#
_symmetry.space_group_name_H-M   'P 1'
#
loop_
_entity.id
_entity.type
_entity.pdbx_description
1 polymer ?
#
loop_
_entity_poly.entity_id
_entity_poly.type
_entity_poly.pdbx_seq_one_letter_code
_entity_poly.pdbx_strand_id
1 'polypeptide(L)'
;MATGDGTRAALTRRQIAAVVAGNGLEFYDFVTYSFFATQIGRALFPGDAAQSLLLSLATLGVGFVSRPLGGIVIGRMADRRGRKPAMILSFALMGIAIVGLALTPSYAAIGMAAPALAVLFRLLQGFSLGGEVGPNAAFLLEAAPPGRGGFYISLQFATADLAVLVAGLVGLALSSWLAPADLDAWGWRIAFLLGAMIVPFGLALRRTLVETLPAEEANAPAGGSVRPYLVIALAGMLMLGAATISNYTLSYLTTYAQTTLHMAVSTAFGATVVLGLVGVLGDLAGGWLADRYGCKRVLLGPWLLLLVLAVPAFLAMSAWRTPEALFGATAVLTLVHILGSTPAVLLFMQALPARIRAGGIGIVYALSIALFGGTTQLLETALIRWTGSPIAPAWYMTGAIAVGLAATLLIREPKRR
;
A
#
# COMPACT_ATOMS: atom_id res chain seq x y z
N MET A 1 6.64 -42.48 25.66
CA MET A 1 5.95 -42.48 24.37
C MET A 1 4.66 -41.69 24.53
N ALA A 2 4.61 -40.48 24.12
CA ALA A 2 3.41 -39.71 23.83
C ALA A 2 3.85 -38.62 22.85
N THR A 3 3.68 -38.92 21.56
CA THR A 3 3.84 -38.00 20.46
C THR A 3 2.71 -36.98 20.54
N GLY A 4 3.00 -35.80 21.11
CA GLY A 4 2.11 -34.64 21.05
C GLY A 4 2.03 -34.14 19.61
N ASP A 5 1.05 -34.68 18.90
CA ASP A 5 0.63 -34.12 17.60
C ASP A 5 0.00 -32.77 17.86
N GLY A 6 0.84 -31.72 17.83
CA GLY A 6 0.42 -30.34 17.94
C GLY A 6 -0.35 -29.94 16.68
N THR A 7 -1.57 -30.42 16.54
CA THR A 7 -2.54 -29.95 15.56
C THR A 7 -2.70 -28.44 15.77
N ARG A 8 -1.96 -27.63 14.96
CA ARG A 8 -2.23 -26.20 14.83
C ARG A 8 -3.72 -26.04 14.54
N ALA A 9 -4.47 -25.46 15.47
CA ALA A 9 -5.88 -25.23 15.30
C ALA A 9 -6.10 -24.46 13.98
N ALA A 10 -6.79 -25.10 13.04
CA ALA A 10 -7.10 -24.47 11.76
C ALA A 10 -7.85 -23.17 12.03
N LEU A 11 -7.31 -22.07 11.58
CA LEU A 11 -7.89 -20.74 11.78
C LEU A 11 -9.30 -20.70 11.20
N THR A 12 -10.22 -20.16 11.96
CA THR A 12 -11.62 -20.06 11.53
C THR A 12 -11.75 -19.01 10.40
N ARG A 13 -12.71 -19.22 9.49
CA ARG A 13 -13.04 -18.24 8.44
C ARG A 13 -13.31 -16.85 9.02
N ARG A 14 -13.85 -16.74 10.23
CA ARG A 14 -14.08 -15.47 10.93
C ARG A 14 -12.78 -14.75 11.30
N GLN A 15 -11.75 -15.48 11.74
CA GLN A 15 -10.45 -14.88 12.08
C GLN A 15 -9.74 -14.37 10.83
N ILE A 16 -9.77 -15.13 9.74
CA ILE A 16 -9.21 -14.70 8.44
C ILE A 16 -9.95 -13.44 7.96
N ALA A 17 -11.28 -13.44 7.97
CA ALA A 17 -12.09 -12.31 7.57
C ALA A 17 -11.82 -11.06 8.44
N ALA A 18 -11.60 -11.22 9.75
CA ALA A 18 -11.29 -10.12 10.66
C ALA A 18 -9.94 -9.46 10.34
N VAL A 19 -8.90 -10.27 10.08
CA VAL A 19 -7.57 -9.77 9.70
C VAL A 19 -7.62 -9.06 8.35
N VAL A 20 -8.26 -9.67 7.36
CA VAL A 20 -8.40 -9.17 6.01
C VAL A 20 -9.22 -7.87 5.98
N ALA A 21 -10.35 -7.81 6.69
CA ALA A 21 -11.16 -6.60 6.82
C ALA A 21 -10.39 -5.47 7.52
N GLY A 22 -9.68 -5.77 8.62
CA GLY A 22 -8.86 -4.80 9.33
C GLY A 22 -7.83 -4.13 8.40
N ASN A 23 -7.15 -4.94 7.58
CA ASN A 23 -6.20 -4.43 6.58
C ASN A 23 -6.85 -3.48 5.57
N GLY A 24 -8.02 -3.83 5.02
CA GLY A 24 -8.73 -2.96 4.07
C GLY A 24 -9.13 -1.61 4.68
N LEU A 25 -9.55 -1.60 5.96
CA LEU A 25 -9.94 -0.39 6.68
C LEU A 25 -8.76 0.57 6.86
N GLU A 26 -7.57 0.05 7.18
CA GLU A 26 -6.34 0.84 7.34
C GLU A 26 -5.86 1.41 6.01
N PHE A 27 -5.97 0.62 4.94
CA PHE A 27 -5.58 1.07 3.61
C PHE A 27 -6.50 2.16 3.06
N TYR A 28 -7.80 2.13 3.34
CA TYR A 28 -8.74 3.15 2.86
C TYR A 28 -8.31 4.58 3.25
N ASP A 29 -7.99 4.78 4.51
CA ASP A 29 -7.57 6.09 4.99
C ASP A 29 -6.25 6.55 4.35
N PHE A 30 -5.32 5.61 4.25
CA PHE A 30 -4.01 5.90 3.69
C PHE A 30 -4.09 6.28 2.21
N VAL A 31 -4.83 5.53 1.39
CA VAL A 31 -4.95 5.80 -0.05
C VAL A 31 -5.82 7.02 -0.34
N THR A 32 -6.78 7.35 0.53
CA THR A 32 -7.62 8.55 0.41
C THR A 32 -6.76 9.81 0.34
N TYR A 33 -5.71 9.93 1.16
CA TYR A 33 -4.79 11.08 1.07
C TYR A 33 -4.11 11.19 -0.30
N SER A 34 -3.63 10.07 -0.84
CA SER A 34 -2.96 10.04 -2.14
C SER A 34 -3.88 10.53 -3.27
N PHE A 35 -5.13 10.09 -3.27
CA PHE A 35 -6.10 10.44 -4.32
C PHE A 35 -6.63 11.88 -4.21
N PHE A 36 -6.73 12.41 -2.99
CA PHE A 36 -7.12 13.79 -2.74
C PHE A 36 -5.92 14.73 -2.54
N ALA A 37 -4.69 14.32 -2.91
CA ALA A 37 -3.47 15.10 -2.68
C ALA A 37 -3.53 16.51 -3.28
N THR A 38 -4.18 16.68 -4.42
CA THR A 38 -4.38 17.98 -5.08
C THR A 38 -5.29 18.89 -4.25
N GLN A 39 -6.44 18.38 -3.77
CA GLN A 39 -7.41 19.12 -2.98
C GLN A 39 -6.83 19.47 -1.60
N ILE A 40 -6.18 18.50 -0.95
CA ILE A 40 -5.49 18.71 0.32
C ILE A 40 -4.38 19.75 0.17
N GLY A 41 -3.63 19.68 -0.94
CA GLY A 41 -2.59 20.65 -1.26
C GLY A 41 -3.14 22.08 -1.27
N ARG A 42 -4.19 22.33 -2.04
CA ARG A 42 -4.84 23.65 -2.15
C ARG A 42 -5.44 24.13 -0.83
N ALA A 43 -5.97 23.21 -0.01
CA ALA A 43 -6.62 23.56 1.26
C ALA A 43 -5.63 23.86 2.38
N LEU A 44 -4.55 23.07 2.53
CA LEU A 44 -3.72 23.08 3.74
C LEU A 44 -2.30 23.65 3.53
N PHE A 45 -1.85 23.84 2.29
CA PHE A 45 -0.46 24.24 2.03
C PHE A 45 -0.37 25.60 1.32
N PRO A 46 0.71 26.37 1.58
CA PRO A 46 0.95 27.65 0.92
C PRO A 46 1.44 27.48 -0.53
N GLY A 47 1.38 28.56 -1.29
CA GLY A 47 1.96 28.66 -2.62
C GLY A 47 0.96 28.47 -3.75
N ASP A 48 1.48 28.38 -4.98
CA ASP A 48 0.67 28.08 -6.15
C ASP A 48 0.21 26.62 -6.19
N ALA A 49 -0.63 26.25 -7.15
CA ALA A 49 -1.17 24.90 -7.28
C ALA A 49 -0.09 23.82 -7.39
N ALA A 50 1.04 24.13 -8.05
CA ALA A 50 2.11 23.17 -8.22
C ALA A 50 2.96 23.02 -6.95
N GLN A 51 3.23 24.13 -6.25
CA GLN A 51 3.97 24.10 -4.98
C GLN A 51 3.16 23.42 -3.87
N SER A 52 1.88 23.77 -3.73
CA SER A 52 0.99 23.17 -2.73
C SER A 52 0.80 21.66 -2.95
N LEU A 53 0.73 21.20 -4.21
CA LEU A 53 0.72 19.76 -4.53
C LEU A 53 2.03 19.08 -4.11
N LEU A 54 3.20 19.65 -4.43
CA LEU A 54 4.48 19.07 -4.03
C LEU A 54 4.61 18.96 -2.51
N LEU A 55 4.17 19.98 -1.76
CA LEU A 55 4.17 19.96 -0.30
C LEU A 55 3.19 18.90 0.25
N SER A 56 2.03 18.75 -0.38
CA SER A 56 1.06 17.70 -0.03
C SER A 56 1.65 16.31 -0.26
N LEU A 57 2.27 16.05 -1.41
CA LEU A 57 2.90 14.78 -1.72
C LEU A 57 4.15 14.49 -0.86
N ALA A 58 4.93 15.52 -0.52
CA ALA A 58 6.02 15.40 0.44
C ALA A 58 5.49 14.98 1.82
N THR A 59 4.36 15.56 2.25
CA THR A 59 3.69 15.21 3.51
C THR A 59 3.12 13.78 3.47
N LEU A 60 2.62 13.32 2.32
CA LEU A 60 2.30 11.89 2.12
C LEU A 60 3.54 11.03 2.40
N GLY A 61 4.69 11.41 1.83
CA GLY A 61 5.96 10.71 2.00
C GLY A 61 6.45 10.66 3.45
N VAL A 62 6.29 11.75 4.21
CA VAL A 62 6.68 11.83 5.63
C VAL A 62 5.97 10.75 6.48
N GLY A 63 4.72 10.41 6.16
CA GLY A 63 4.00 9.34 6.84
C GLY A 63 4.68 7.98 6.75
N PHE A 64 5.45 7.71 5.69
CA PHE A 64 6.17 6.45 5.56
C PHE A 64 7.43 6.39 6.43
N VAL A 65 8.06 7.53 6.70
CA VAL A 65 9.29 7.60 7.52
C VAL A 65 9.02 7.18 8.97
N SER A 66 7.83 7.43 9.49
CA SER A 66 7.46 7.05 10.87
C SER A 66 7.10 5.56 11.02
N ARG A 67 6.84 4.81 9.92
CA ARG A 67 6.46 3.38 9.97
C ARG A 67 7.48 2.47 10.66
N PRO A 68 8.79 2.55 10.38
CA PRO A 68 9.78 1.73 11.09
C PRO A 68 9.79 1.98 12.60
N LEU A 69 9.61 3.24 13.03
CA LEU A 69 9.53 3.60 14.45
C LEU A 69 8.28 3.00 15.10
N GLY A 70 7.14 3.11 14.43
CA GLY A 70 5.89 2.49 14.87
C GLY A 70 6.03 0.96 14.99
N GLY A 71 6.63 0.32 14.00
CA GLY A 71 6.91 -1.12 14.00
C GLY A 71 7.75 -1.56 15.19
N ILE A 72 8.80 -0.80 15.54
CA ILE A 72 9.64 -1.09 16.70
C ILE A 72 8.89 -0.87 18.01
N VAL A 73 8.19 0.24 18.17
CA VAL A 73 7.55 0.63 19.44
C VAL A 73 6.29 -0.22 19.68
N ILE A 74 5.40 -0.29 18.69
CA ILE A 74 4.16 -1.08 18.79
C ILE A 74 4.49 -2.57 18.82
N GLY A 75 5.48 -3.04 18.04
CA GLY A 75 5.96 -4.41 18.07
C GLY A 75 6.48 -4.82 19.45
N ARG A 76 7.36 -4.00 20.07
CA ARG A 76 7.83 -4.25 21.45
C ARG A 76 6.70 -4.25 22.48
N MET A 77 5.70 -3.39 22.28
CA MET A 77 4.52 -3.38 23.15
C MET A 77 3.70 -4.67 22.96
N ALA A 78 3.54 -5.14 21.71
CA ALA A 78 2.89 -6.40 21.40
C ALA A 78 3.58 -7.60 22.05
N ASP A 79 4.92 -7.61 22.02
CA ASP A 79 5.73 -8.68 22.63
C ASP A 79 5.67 -8.65 24.16
N ARG A 80 5.56 -7.46 24.78
CA ARG A 80 5.59 -7.34 26.26
C ARG A 80 4.22 -7.34 26.93
N ARG A 81 3.21 -6.76 26.28
CA ARG A 81 1.86 -6.55 26.85
C ARG A 81 0.77 -7.32 26.14
N GLY A 82 1.14 -8.08 25.08
CA GLY A 82 0.21 -8.83 24.25
C GLY A 82 -0.17 -8.09 22.95
N ARG A 83 -0.56 -8.87 21.96
CA ARG A 83 -0.90 -8.36 20.60
C ARG A 83 -2.17 -7.50 20.63
N LYS A 84 -3.18 -7.89 21.40
CA LYS A 84 -4.46 -7.19 21.47
C LYS A 84 -4.36 -5.74 21.94
N PRO A 85 -3.68 -5.38 23.06
CA PRO A 85 -3.52 -3.98 23.47
C PRO A 85 -2.70 -3.15 22.47
N ALA A 86 -1.70 -3.74 21.82
CA ALA A 86 -0.91 -3.09 20.78
C ALA A 86 -1.77 -2.71 19.58
N MET A 87 -2.61 -3.63 19.09
CA MET A 87 -3.54 -3.41 17.99
C MET A 87 -4.60 -2.36 18.33
N ILE A 88 -5.13 -2.35 19.56
CA ILE A 88 -6.11 -1.34 20.00
C ILE A 88 -5.46 0.05 20.03
N LEU A 89 -4.22 0.18 20.54
CA LEU A 89 -3.49 1.44 20.55
C LEU A 89 -3.24 1.94 19.13
N SER A 90 -2.77 1.09 18.23
CA SER A 90 -2.53 1.40 16.82
C SER A 90 -3.79 1.99 16.18
N PHE A 91 -4.93 1.30 16.30
CA PHE A 91 -6.20 1.77 15.76
C PHE A 91 -6.70 3.08 16.38
N ALA A 92 -6.52 3.26 17.68
CA ALA A 92 -6.90 4.51 18.35
C ALA A 92 -6.06 5.70 17.83
N LEU A 93 -4.74 5.51 17.69
CA LEU A 93 -3.84 6.52 17.12
C LEU A 93 -4.20 6.85 15.68
N MET A 94 -4.52 5.82 14.86
CA MET A 94 -5.00 6.01 13.50
C MET A 94 -6.26 6.85 13.48
N GLY A 95 -7.27 6.51 14.29
CA GLY A 95 -8.52 7.25 14.36
C GLY A 95 -8.33 8.72 14.77
N ILE A 96 -7.47 8.99 15.75
CA ILE A 96 -7.12 10.36 16.16
C ILE A 96 -6.49 11.12 14.97
N ALA A 97 -5.58 10.49 14.26
CA ALA A 97 -4.88 11.11 13.14
C ALA A 97 -5.82 11.42 11.96
N ILE A 98 -6.74 10.50 11.62
CA ILE A 98 -7.74 10.67 10.56
C ILE A 98 -8.66 11.84 10.88
N VAL A 99 -9.27 11.82 12.06
CA VAL A 99 -10.18 12.88 12.51
C VAL A 99 -9.44 14.22 12.62
N GLY A 100 -8.23 14.20 13.18
CA GLY A 100 -7.40 15.40 13.29
C GLY A 100 -7.08 16.03 11.95
N LEU A 101 -6.71 15.22 10.96
CA LEU A 101 -6.43 15.70 9.59
C LEU A 101 -7.71 16.26 8.94
N ALA A 102 -8.84 15.54 9.05
CA ALA A 102 -10.12 15.96 8.47
C ALA A 102 -10.63 17.29 9.07
N LEU A 103 -10.38 17.51 10.36
CA LEU A 103 -10.80 18.72 11.08
C LEU A 103 -9.76 19.85 11.02
N THR A 104 -8.59 19.64 10.42
CA THR A 104 -7.56 20.69 10.31
C THR A 104 -8.11 21.86 9.48
N PRO A 105 -8.13 23.10 10.04
CA PRO A 105 -8.57 24.28 9.31
C PRO A 105 -7.65 24.58 8.12
N SER A 106 -8.13 25.34 7.15
CA SER A 106 -7.37 25.68 5.95
C SER A 106 -6.16 26.56 6.27
N TYR A 107 -5.19 26.58 5.33
CA TYR A 107 -4.04 27.48 5.39
C TYR A 107 -4.47 28.96 5.49
N ALA A 108 -5.53 29.34 4.80
CA ALA A 108 -6.09 30.69 4.86
C ALA A 108 -6.61 31.07 6.27
N ALA A 109 -7.05 30.08 7.08
CA ALA A 109 -7.60 30.31 8.40
C ALA A 109 -6.53 30.35 9.51
N ILE A 110 -5.52 29.45 9.46
CA ILE A 110 -4.55 29.27 10.56
C ILE A 110 -3.09 29.36 10.11
N GLY A 111 -2.83 29.75 8.84
CA GLY A 111 -1.47 29.92 8.31
C GLY A 111 -0.63 28.65 8.41
N MET A 112 0.64 28.78 8.80
CA MET A 112 1.60 27.66 8.88
C MET A 112 1.24 26.55 9.87
N ALA A 113 0.27 26.78 10.75
CA ALA A 113 -0.22 25.72 11.62
C ALA A 113 -0.94 24.61 10.83
N ALA A 114 -1.58 24.93 9.68
CA ALA A 114 -2.27 23.94 8.86
C ALA A 114 -1.32 22.86 8.29
N PRO A 115 -0.24 23.21 7.57
CA PRO A 115 0.71 22.21 7.11
C PRO A 115 1.42 21.48 8.27
N ALA A 116 1.72 22.17 9.38
CA ALA A 116 2.34 21.54 10.55
C ALA A 116 1.43 20.44 11.16
N LEU A 117 0.13 20.70 11.30
CA LEU A 117 -0.85 19.71 11.74
C LEU A 117 -1.00 18.56 10.74
N ALA A 118 -1.03 18.86 9.42
CA ALA A 118 -1.07 17.83 8.39
C ALA A 118 0.13 16.88 8.50
N VAL A 119 1.34 17.40 8.65
CA VAL A 119 2.56 16.60 8.87
C VAL A 119 2.47 15.79 10.14
N LEU A 120 2.03 16.38 11.26
CA LEU A 120 1.87 15.70 12.56
C LEU A 120 0.92 14.49 12.43
N PHE A 121 -0.26 14.70 11.84
CA PHE A 121 -1.23 13.64 11.68
C PHE A 121 -0.75 12.55 10.70
N ARG A 122 -0.03 12.92 9.64
CA ARG A 122 0.60 11.93 8.72
C ARG A 122 1.70 11.11 9.40
N LEU A 123 2.53 11.73 10.26
CA LEU A 123 3.49 11.00 11.08
C LEU A 123 2.79 10.02 12.04
N LEU A 124 1.69 10.45 12.66
CA LEU A 124 0.91 9.62 13.57
C LEU A 124 0.25 8.43 12.85
N GLN A 125 -0.30 8.65 11.64
CA GLN A 125 -0.83 7.59 10.78
C GLN A 125 0.24 6.56 10.41
N GLY A 126 1.40 7.04 9.93
CA GLY A 126 2.51 6.17 9.56
C GLY A 126 3.04 5.37 10.75
N PHE A 127 3.18 6.00 11.92
CA PHE A 127 3.58 5.32 13.16
C PHE A 127 2.60 4.20 13.53
N SER A 128 1.31 4.46 13.40
CA SER A 128 0.24 3.49 13.66
C SER A 128 0.33 2.26 12.74
N LEU A 129 0.49 2.48 11.43
CA LEU A 129 0.56 1.41 10.41
C LEU A 129 1.82 0.55 10.46
N GLY A 130 2.89 1.04 11.09
CA GLY A 130 4.22 0.42 11.00
C GLY A 130 4.33 -1.01 11.52
N GLY A 131 3.42 -1.45 12.39
CA GLY A 131 3.50 -2.75 13.07
C GLY A 131 2.71 -3.90 12.45
N GLU A 132 1.92 -3.71 11.39
CA GLU A 132 0.85 -4.66 11.04
C GLU A 132 1.08 -5.52 9.79
N VAL A 133 1.71 -5.00 8.74
CA VAL A 133 1.74 -5.69 7.42
C VAL A 133 2.53 -7.01 7.45
N GLY A 134 3.67 -7.06 8.12
CA GLY A 134 4.50 -8.26 8.20
C GLY A 134 3.83 -9.41 8.95
N PRO A 135 3.34 -9.19 10.18
CA PRO A 135 2.58 -10.18 10.95
C PRO A 135 1.34 -10.68 10.24
N ASN A 136 0.57 -9.81 9.56
CA ASN A 136 -0.62 -10.18 8.82
C ASN A 136 -0.31 -11.11 7.64
N ALA A 137 0.73 -10.80 6.85
CA ALA A 137 1.17 -11.64 5.74
C ALA A 137 1.68 -13.02 6.22
N ALA A 138 2.47 -13.04 7.32
CA ALA A 138 2.94 -14.28 7.91
C ALA A 138 1.77 -15.14 8.43
N PHE A 139 0.81 -14.52 9.12
CA PHE A 139 -0.39 -15.17 9.60
C PHE A 139 -1.21 -15.81 8.47
N LEU A 140 -1.46 -15.08 7.38
CA LEU A 140 -2.20 -15.61 6.24
C LEU A 140 -1.48 -16.76 5.55
N LEU A 141 -0.15 -16.68 5.43
CA LEU A 141 0.65 -17.77 4.85
C LEU A 141 0.62 -19.03 5.73
N GLU A 142 0.68 -18.86 7.07
CA GLU A 142 0.63 -19.96 8.03
C GLU A 142 -0.76 -20.58 8.12
N ALA A 143 -1.81 -19.79 7.89
CA ALA A 143 -3.21 -20.22 7.85
C ALA A 143 -3.57 -20.96 6.56
N ALA A 144 -2.75 -20.81 5.51
CA ALA A 144 -3.06 -21.36 4.20
C ALA A 144 -2.95 -22.88 4.18
N PRO A 145 -3.93 -23.59 3.58
CA PRO A 145 -3.79 -25.00 3.26
C PRO A 145 -2.58 -25.25 2.36
N PRO A 146 -1.96 -26.43 2.38
CA PRO A 146 -0.87 -26.79 1.49
C PRO A 146 -1.19 -26.47 0.04
N GLY A 147 -0.28 -25.77 -0.66
CA GLY A 147 -0.43 -25.38 -2.05
C GLY A 147 -1.34 -24.16 -2.32
N ARG A 148 -1.87 -23.46 -1.28
CA ARG A 148 -2.73 -22.28 -1.43
C ARG A 148 -2.17 -21.02 -0.78
N GLY A 149 -0.88 -20.95 -0.51
CA GLY A 149 -0.25 -19.81 0.14
C GLY A 149 -0.36 -18.52 -0.67
N GLY A 150 -0.29 -18.58 -1.99
CA GLY A 150 -0.45 -17.45 -2.87
C GLY A 150 -1.85 -16.85 -2.82
N PHE A 151 -2.88 -17.67 -2.88
CA PHE A 151 -4.26 -17.20 -2.77
C PHE A 151 -4.55 -16.56 -1.39
N TYR A 152 -4.02 -17.13 -0.30
CA TYR A 152 -4.25 -16.56 1.04
C TYR A 152 -3.53 -15.22 1.23
N ILE A 153 -2.32 -15.07 0.70
CA ILE A 153 -1.60 -13.78 0.73
C ILE A 153 -2.30 -12.75 -0.18
N SER A 154 -2.82 -13.17 -1.33
CA SER A 154 -3.54 -12.27 -2.24
C SER A 154 -4.79 -11.66 -1.63
N LEU A 155 -5.42 -12.29 -0.62
CA LEU A 155 -6.54 -11.71 0.11
C LEU A 155 -6.16 -10.40 0.83
N GLN A 156 -4.93 -10.30 1.34
CA GLN A 156 -4.45 -9.06 1.97
C GLN A 156 -4.34 -7.92 0.95
N PHE A 157 -3.78 -8.19 -0.22
CA PHE A 157 -3.62 -7.18 -1.26
C PHE A 157 -4.96 -6.85 -1.92
N ALA A 158 -5.78 -7.83 -2.22
CA ALA A 158 -7.13 -7.63 -2.75
C ALA A 158 -8.01 -6.76 -1.84
N THR A 159 -7.86 -6.83 -0.51
CA THR A 159 -8.59 -5.92 0.39
C THR A 159 -7.99 -4.52 0.45
N ALA A 160 -6.70 -4.36 0.23
CA ALA A 160 -6.10 -3.05 0.04
C ALA A 160 -6.62 -2.40 -1.26
N ASP A 161 -6.71 -3.16 -2.34
CA ASP A 161 -7.28 -2.67 -3.61
C ASP A 161 -8.79 -2.48 -3.56
N LEU A 162 -9.51 -3.24 -2.73
CA LEU A 162 -10.92 -2.95 -2.43
C LEU A 162 -11.05 -1.59 -1.73
N ALA A 163 -10.13 -1.25 -0.84
CA ALA A 163 -10.09 0.07 -0.21
C ALA A 163 -9.83 1.18 -1.25
N VAL A 164 -8.94 0.93 -2.22
CA VAL A 164 -8.71 1.82 -3.38
C VAL A 164 -10.01 2.00 -4.19
N LEU A 165 -10.72 0.91 -4.50
CA LEU A 165 -12.00 0.95 -5.21
C LEU A 165 -13.02 1.80 -4.45
N VAL A 166 -13.18 1.59 -3.15
CA VAL A 166 -14.12 2.36 -2.32
C VAL A 166 -13.73 3.83 -2.27
N ALA A 167 -12.43 4.15 -2.07
CA ALA A 167 -11.95 5.53 -2.09
C ALA A 167 -12.18 6.20 -3.45
N GLY A 168 -11.97 5.46 -4.55
CA GLY A 168 -12.26 5.92 -5.91
C GLY A 168 -13.74 6.21 -6.13
N LEU A 169 -14.64 5.33 -5.68
CA LEU A 169 -16.08 5.53 -5.75
C LEU A 169 -16.55 6.74 -4.93
N VAL A 170 -16.00 6.90 -3.72
CA VAL A 170 -16.29 8.09 -2.89
C VAL A 170 -15.79 9.36 -3.58
N GLY A 171 -14.57 9.36 -4.12
CA GLY A 171 -14.01 10.49 -4.86
C GLY A 171 -14.82 10.81 -6.12
N LEU A 172 -15.23 9.79 -6.86
CA LEU A 172 -16.10 9.94 -8.05
C LEU A 172 -17.46 10.55 -7.66
N ALA A 173 -18.10 10.05 -6.62
CA ALA A 173 -19.36 10.59 -6.14
C ALA A 173 -19.24 12.05 -5.70
N LEU A 174 -18.25 12.35 -4.84
CA LEU A 174 -18.03 13.72 -4.35
C LEU A 174 -17.70 14.68 -5.49
N SER A 175 -16.85 14.27 -6.44
CA SER A 175 -16.49 15.13 -7.59
C SER A 175 -17.59 15.28 -8.63
N SER A 176 -18.61 14.41 -8.59
CA SER A 176 -19.79 14.52 -9.47
C SER A 176 -20.91 15.36 -8.85
N TRP A 177 -20.99 15.42 -7.51
CA TRP A 177 -22.05 16.13 -6.80
C TRP A 177 -21.64 17.53 -6.33
N LEU A 178 -20.34 17.74 -6.06
CA LEU A 178 -19.82 19.00 -5.56
C LEU A 178 -19.20 19.83 -6.68
N ALA A 179 -19.35 21.17 -6.58
CA ALA A 179 -18.56 22.07 -7.41
C ALA A 179 -17.06 21.89 -7.11
N PRO A 180 -16.15 22.10 -8.07
CA PRO A 180 -14.72 21.97 -7.85
C PRO A 180 -14.19 22.79 -6.65
N ALA A 181 -14.74 24.01 -6.45
CA ALA A 181 -14.39 24.87 -5.31
C ALA A 181 -14.80 24.26 -3.96
N ASP A 182 -15.96 23.61 -3.87
CA ASP A 182 -16.43 22.96 -2.66
C ASP A 182 -15.63 21.68 -2.38
N LEU A 183 -15.29 20.93 -3.43
CA LEU A 183 -14.43 19.75 -3.30
C LEU A 183 -13.04 20.14 -2.74
N ASP A 184 -12.44 21.22 -3.24
CA ASP A 184 -11.17 21.74 -2.77
C ASP A 184 -11.25 22.29 -1.34
N ALA A 185 -12.35 22.98 -0.99
CA ALA A 185 -12.51 23.60 0.31
C ALA A 185 -12.79 22.60 1.44
N TRP A 186 -13.74 21.68 1.24
CA TRP A 186 -14.23 20.79 2.30
C TRP A 186 -14.60 19.37 1.84
N GLY A 187 -14.89 19.15 0.55
CA GLY A 187 -15.39 17.86 0.05
C GLY A 187 -14.46 16.68 0.34
N TRP A 188 -13.15 16.87 0.24
CA TRP A 188 -12.16 15.85 0.58
C TRP A 188 -12.21 15.41 2.06
N ARG A 189 -12.66 16.30 2.98
CA ARG A 189 -12.83 15.98 4.41
C ARG A 189 -13.90 14.93 4.65
N ILE A 190 -14.95 14.90 3.82
CA ILE A 190 -16.00 13.87 3.87
C ILE A 190 -15.40 12.50 3.64
N ALA A 191 -14.51 12.35 2.65
CA ALA A 191 -13.85 11.07 2.38
C ALA A 191 -13.08 10.56 3.60
N PHE A 192 -12.36 11.43 4.31
CA PHE A 192 -11.66 11.07 5.55
C PHE A 192 -12.63 10.76 6.71
N LEU A 193 -13.71 11.53 6.87
CA LEU A 193 -14.70 11.28 7.92
C LEU A 193 -15.44 9.95 7.70
N LEU A 194 -15.68 9.55 6.44
CA LEU A 194 -16.19 8.21 6.14
C LEU A 194 -15.20 7.13 6.59
N GLY A 195 -13.89 7.34 6.37
CA GLY A 195 -12.85 6.48 6.92
C GLY A 195 -12.86 6.45 8.46
N ALA A 196 -13.02 7.60 9.09
CA ALA A 196 -13.09 7.70 10.55
C ALA A 196 -14.27 6.92 11.16
N MET A 197 -15.41 6.83 10.47
CA MET A 197 -16.57 6.04 10.92
C MET A 197 -16.25 4.53 11.02
N ILE A 198 -15.24 4.06 10.31
CA ILE A 198 -14.82 2.66 10.30
C ILE A 198 -14.01 2.32 11.55
N VAL A 199 -13.35 3.32 12.17
CA VAL A 199 -12.47 3.12 13.34
C VAL A 199 -13.21 2.49 14.54
N PRO A 200 -14.40 2.96 14.96
CA PRO A 200 -15.16 2.32 16.04
C PRO A 200 -15.48 0.85 15.75
N PHE A 201 -15.83 0.53 14.49
CA PHE A 201 -16.11 -0.84 14.07
C PHE A 201 -14.86 -1.72 14.12
N GLY A 202 -13.73 -1.22 13.63
CA GLY A 202 -12.44 -1.90 13.71
C GLY A 202 -11.99 -2.14 15.16
N LEU A 203 -12.19 -1.17 16.05
CA LEU A 203 -11.94 -1.31 17.48
C LEU A 203 -12.84 -2.36 18.14
N ALA A 204 -14.13 -2.38 17.80
CA ALA A 204 -15.07 -3.37 18.29
C ALA A 204 -14.69 -4.78 17.83
N LEU A 205 -14.34 -4.95 16.54
CA LEU A 205 -13.90 -6.23 15.98
C LEU A 205 -12.63 -6.74 16.67
N ARG A 206 -11.64 -5.87 16.91
CA ARG A 206 -10.37 -6.25 17.58
C ARG A 206 -10.55 -6.57 19.07
N ARG A 207 -11.55 -6.02 19.73
CA ARG A 207 -11.88 -6.41 21.11
C ARG A 207 -12.37 -7.85 21.22
N THR A 208 -12.93 -8.42 20.15
CA THR A 208 -13.41 -9.81 20.11
C THR A 208 -12.32 -10.83 19.77
N LEU A 209 -11.14 -10.38 19.30
CA LEU A 209 -10.01 -11.25 19.00
C LEU A 209 -9.45 -11.86 20.29
N VAL A 210 -9.17 -13.17 20.25
CA VAL A 210 -8.50 -13.89 21.33
C VAL A 210 -7.00 -13.57 21.26
N GLU A 211 -6.35 -13.36 22.42
CA GLU A 211 -4.89 -13.23 22.50
C GLU A 211 -4.23 -14.51 21.98
N THR A 212 -3.35 -14.38 20.97
CA THR A 212 -2.76 -15.53 20.28
C THR A 212 -1.27 -15.75 20.60
N LEU A 213 -0.67 -14.93 21.49
CA LEU A 213 0.72 -15.13 21.90
C LEU A 213 0.85 -16.31 22.84
N PRO A 214 1.49 -17.44 22.43
CA PRO A 214 1.93 -18.44 23.38
C PRO A 214 3.04 -17.84 24.23
N ALA A 215 2.96 -17.98 25.54
CA ALA A 215 3.95 -17.47 26.50
C ALA A 215 5.37 -18.02 26.25
N GLU A 216 5.53 -19.10 25.51
CA GLU A 216 6.80 -19.73 25.16
C GLU A 216 7.52 -19.10 23.97
N GLU A 217 6.81 -18.52 23.00
CA GLU A 217 7.43 -17.86 21.83
C GLU A 217 7.97 -16.45 22.15
N ALA A 218 7.47 -15.81 23.20
CA ALA A 218 7.95 -14.50 23.64
C ALA A 218 9.40 -14.52 24.16
N ASN A 219 9.93 -15.70 24.50
CA ASN A 219 11.28 -15.89 25.08
C ASN A 219 12.28 -16.59 24.17
N ALA A 220 11.93 -16.88 22.91
CA ALA A 220 12.89 -17.51 21.98
C ALA A 220 13.98 -16.51 21.57
N PRO A 221 15.27 -16.80 21.84
CA PRO A 221 16.33 -15.90 21.46
C PRO A 221 16.35 -15.71 19.95
N ALA A 222 16.36 -14.46 19.50
CA ALA A 222 16.57 -14.08 18.11
C ALA A 222 18.04 -14.40 17.71
N GLY A 223 18.35 -15.69 17.60
CA GLY A 223 19.70 -16.18 17.39
C GLY A 223 19.87 -16.79 16.00
N GLY A 224 20.59 -16.09 15.15
CA GLY A 224 21.08 -16.56 13.86
C GLY A 224 21.76 -15.42 13.11
N SER A 225 22.96 -15.65 12.55
CA SER A 225 23.63 -14.66 11.71
C SER A 225 22.75 -14.32 10.50
N VAL A 226 22.42 -13.04 10.33
CA VAL A 226 21.62 -12.52 9.20
C VAL A 226 22.50 -12.43 7.93
N ARG A 227 23.84 -12.51 8.06
CA ARG A 227 24.79 -12.36 6.95
C ARG A 227 24.52 -13.24 5.72
N PRO A 228 24.17 -14.54 5.85
CA PRO A 228 23.89 -15.39 4.67
C PRO A 228 22.68 -14.95 3.87
N TYR A 229 21.76 -14.18 4.49
CA TYR A 229 20.51 -13.75 3.87
C TYR A 229 20.53 -12.30 3.36
N LEU A 230 21.67 -11.59 3.52
CA LEU A 230 21.79 -10.19 3.10
C LEU A 230 21.54 -10.01 1.59
N VAL A 231 22.08 -10.90 0.77
CA VAL A 231 21.87 -10.86 -0.69
C VAL A 231 20.38 -11.06 -1.03
N ILE A 232 19.73 -12.00 -0.34
CA ILE A 232 18.29 -12.26 -0.55
C ILE A 232 17.48 -11.05 -0.05
N ALA A 233 17.86 -10.44 1.07
CA ALA A 233 17.19 -9.25 1.61
C ALA A 233 17.34 -8.03 0.67
N LEU A 234 18.54 -7.79 0.13
CA LEU A 234 18.79 -6.72 -0.84
C LEU A 234 18.05 -6.97 -2.17
N ALA A 235 18.11 -8.19 -2.70
CA ALA A 235 17.35 -8.54 -3.90
C ALA A 235 15.83 -8.41 -3.66
N GLY A 236 15.35 -8.85 -2.49
CA GLY A 236 13.96 -8.66 -2.06
C GLY A 236 13.59 -7.19 -1.95
N MET A 237 14.47 -6.34 -1.39
CA MET A 237 14.24 -4.90 -1.28
C MET A 237 14.14 -4.22 -2.66
N LEU A 238 14.99 -4.58 -3.61
CA LEU A 238 14.93 -4.04 -4.97
C LEU A 238 13.68 -4.54 -5.72
N MET A 239 13.33 -5.81 -5.58
CA MET A 239 12.14 -6.39 -6.18
C MET A 239 10.86 -5.79 -5.60
N LEU A 240 10.74 -5.71 -4.27
CA LEU A 240 9.59 -5.07 -3.60
C LEU A 240 9.58 -3.56 -3.81
N GLY A 241 10.75 -2.91 -3.93
CA GLY A 241 10.88 -1.52 -4.31
C GLY A 241 10.31 -1.23 -5.70
N ALA A 242 10.62 -2.08 -6.68
CA ALA A 242 10.06 -1.99 -8.03
C ALA A 242 8.54 -2.17 -8.04
N ALA A 243 8.03 -3.14 -7.28
CA ALA A 243 6.58 -3.32 -7.09
C ALA A 243 5.95 -2.08 -6.44
N THR A 244 6.59 -1.51 -5.42
CA THR A 244 6.12 -0.33 -4.71
C THR A 244 6.09 0.91 -5.61
N ILE A 245 7.18 1.18 -6.34
CA ILE A 245 7.22 2.30 -7.30
C ILE A 245 6.08 2.16 -8.31
N SER A 246 5.93 1.00 -8.92
CA SER A 246 4.88 0.77 -9.92
C SER A 246 3.47 0.95 -9.34
N ASN A 247 3.21 0.45 -8.14
CA ASN A 247 1.93 0.62 -7.46
C ASN A 247 1.61 2.11 -7.18
N TYR A 248 2.61 2.88 -6.73
CA TYR A 248 2.42 4.32 -6.46
C TYR A 248 2.36 5.15 -7.75
N THR A 249 3.03 4.74 -8.83
CA THR A 249 2.85 5.32 -10.18
C THR A 249 1.42 5.13 -10.67
N LEU A 250 0.85 3.94 -10.51
CA LEU A 250 -0.55 3.68 -10.89
C LEU A 250 -1.53 4.49 -10.03
N SER A 251 -1.28 4.59 -8.73
CA SER A 251 -2.07 5.45 -7.83
C SER A 251 -1.92 6.93 -8.16
N TYR A 252 -0.77 7.36 -8.68
CA TYR A 252 -0.52 8.73 -9.12
C TYR A 252 -1.34 9.13 -10.35
N LEU A 253 -1.86 8.18 -11.14
CA LEU A 253 -2.65 8.46 -12.35
C LEU A 253 -3.85 9.37 -12.07
N THR A 254 -4.43 9.33 -10.87
CA THR A 254 -5.49 10.25 -10.45
C THR A 254 -4.99 11.70 -10.39
N THR A 255 -3.84 11.95 -9.79
CA THR A 255 -3.20 13.27 -9.74
C THR A 255 -2.70 13.68 -11.14
N TYR A 256 -2.09 12.75 -11.86
CA TYR A 256 -1.58 12.96 -13.22
C TYR A 256 -2.68 13.37 -14.20
N ALA A 257 -3.87 12.73 -14.13
CA ALA A 257 -5.01 13.10 -14.95
C ALA A 257 -5.50 14.52 -14.67
N GLN A 258 -5.52 14.94 -13.39
CA GLN A 258 -5.95 16.29 -13.00
C GLN A 258 -4.93 17.36 -13.37
N THR A 259 -3.65 17.12 -13.11
CA THR A 259 -2.60 18.16 -13.13
C THR A 259 -1.80 18.21 -14.43
N THR A 260 -1.61 17.06 -15.09
CA THR A 260 -0.80 16.95 -16.33
C THR A 260 -1.67 16.83 -17.57
N LEU A 261 -2.74 16.02 -17.51
CA LEU A 261 -3.66 15.86 -18.63
C LEU A 261 -4.78 16.91 -18.63
N HIS A 262 -4.97 17.63 -17.51
CA HIS A 262 -6.03 18.65 -17.32
C HIS A 262 -7.44 18.09 -17.54
N MET A 263 -7.67 16.84 -17.13
CA MET A 263 -8.97 16.18 -17.21
C MET A 263 -9.88 16.58 -16.04
N ALA A 264 -11.19 16.37 -16.22
CA ALA A 264 -12.16 16.56 -15.15
C ALA A 264 -11.82 15.69 -13.93
N VAL A 265 -12.05 16.22 -12.74
CA VAL A 265 -11.73 15.52 -11.46
C VAL A 265 -12.52 14.20 -11.36
N SER A 266 -13.77 14.18 -11.83
CA SER A 266 -14.58 12.95 -11.89
C SER A 266 -13.97 11.87 -12.80
N THR A 267 -13.43 12.25 -13.95
CA THR A 267 -12.68 11.32 -14.83
C THR A 267 -11.44 10.78 -14.13
N ALA A 268 -10.69 11.64 -13.44
CA ALA A 268 -9.52 11.21 -12.69
C ALA A 268 -9.86 10.18 -11.60
N PHE A 269 -10.94 10.39 -10.84
CA PHE A 269 -11.44 9.40 -9.88
C PHE A 269 -12.01 8.15 -10.53
N GLY A 270 -12.56 8.26 -11.76
CA GLY A 270 -12.93 7.10 -12.58
C GLY A 270 -11.74 6.16 -12.82
N ALA A 271 -10.54 6.71 -13.08
CA ALA A 271 -9.33 5.90 -13.18
C ALA A 271 -8.99 5.18 -11.86
N THR A 272 -9.21 5.82 -10.70
CA THR A 272 -9.03 5.16 -9.39
C THR A 272 -10.01 4.00 -9.20
N VAL A 273 -11.26 4.14 -9.65
CA VAL A 273 -12.23 3.03 -9.63
C VAL A 273 -11.76 1.87 -10.48
N VAL A 274 -11.26 2.14 -11.70
CA VAL A 274 -10.67 1.11 -12.57
C VAL A 274 -9.46 0.45 -11.90
N LEU A 275 -8.56 1.24 -11.30
CA LEU A 275 -7.38 0.76 -10.57
C LEU A 275 -7.79 -0.23 -9.48
N GLY A 276 -8.72 0.14 -8.60
CA GLY A 276 -9.14 -0.71 -7.49
C GLY A 276 -9.90 -1.96 -7.95
N LEU A 277 -10.80 -1.85 -8.94
CA LEU A 277 -11.54 -2.99 -9.47
C LEU A 277 -10.62 -4.03 -10.12
N VAL A 278 -9.74 -3.56 -11.01
CA VAL A 278 -8.77 -4.44 -11.70
C VAL A 278 -7.75 -4.99 -10.70
N GLY A 279 -7.41 -4.19 -9.67
CA GLY A 279 -6.54 -4.59 -8.59
C GLY A 279 -7.08 -5.78 -7.82
N VAL A 280 -8.29 -5.70 -7.31
CA VAL A 280 -8.94 -6.82 -6.59
C VAL A 280 -8.94 -8.10 -7.41
N LEU A 281 -9.35 -8.02 -8.67
CA LEU A 281 -9.42 -9.19 -9.56
C LEU A 281 -8.03 -9.73 -9.89
N GLY A 282 -7.09 -8.84 -10.15
CA GLY A 282 -5.70 -9.17 -10.49
C GLY A 282 -4.94 -9.82 -9.33
N ASP A 283 -5.13 -9.34 -8.09
CA ASP A 283 -4.52 -9.94 -6.91
C ASP A 283 -4.97 -11.37 -6.69
N LEU A 284 -6.29 -11.59 -6.69
CA LEU A 284 -6.85 -12.94 -6.52
C LEU A 284 -6.36 -13.88 -7.63
N ALA A 285 -6.36 -13.42 -8.88
CA ALA A 285 -5.84 -14.16 -10.01
C ALA A 285 -4.33 -14.43 -9.89
N GLY A 286 -3.53 -13.43 -9.54
CA GLY A 286 -2.08 -13.54 -9.36
C GLY A 286 -1.69 -14.54 -8.28
N GLY A 287 -2.38 -14.50 -7.12
CA GLY A 287 -2.19 -15.48 -6.04
C GLY A 287 -2.53 -16.91 -6.46
N TRP A 288 -3.67 -17.11 -7.14
CA TRP A 288 -4.06 -18.41 -7.66
C TRP A 288 -3.10 -18.93 -8.73
N LEU A 289 -2.68 -18.08 -9.67
CA LEU A 289 -1.69 -18.44 -10.70
C LEU A 289 -0.35 -18.81 -10.07
N ALA A 290 0.11 -18.06 -9.04
CA ALA A 290 1.34 -18.37 -8.32
C ALA A 290 1.28 -19.75 -7.64
N ASP A 291 0.15 -20.10 -7.05
CA ASP A 291 -0.06 -21.43 -6.47
C ASP A 291 -0.02 -22.54 -7.52
N ARG A 292 -0.50 -22.27 -8.74
CA ARG A 292 -0.59 -23.28 -9.81
C ARG A 292 0.69 -23.42 -10.64
N TYR A 293 1.31 -22.29 -11.04
CA TYR A 293 2.40 -22.27 -12.02
C TYR A 293 3.77 -21.89 -11.43
N GLY A 294 3.83 -21.42 -10.17
CA GLY A 294 5.03 -20.94 -9.51
C GLY A 294 5.17 -19.43 -9.51
N CYS A 295 5.73 -18.92 -8.41
CA CYS A 295 5.84 -17.49 -8.19
C CYS A 295 6.70 -16.80 -9.25
N LYS A 296 7.87 -17.37 -9.55
CA LYS A 296 8.83 -16.76 -10.46
C LYS A 296 8.33 -16.69 -11.91
N ARG A 297 7.63 -17.73 -12.38
CA ARG A 297 7.05 -17.72 -13.73
C ARG A 297 5.94 -16.71 -13.88
N VAL A 298 5.03 -16.65 -12.89
CA VAL A 298 3.89 -15.72 -12.88
C VAL A 298 4.34 -14.28 -12.69
N LEU A 299 5.46 -14.02 -12.00
CA LEU A 299 6.04 -12.69 -11.87
C LEU A 299 6.71 -12.22 -13.17
N LEU A 300 7.57 -13.05 -13.77
CA LEU A 300 8.44 -12.62 -14.87
C LEU A 300 7.64 -12.22 -16.11
N GLY A 301 6.63 -13.00 -16.50
CA GLY A 301 5.84 -12.72 -17.71
C GLY A 301 5.14 -11.37 -17.67
N PRO A 302 4.27 -11.11 -16.69
CA PRO A 302 3.60 -9.83 -16.56
C PRO A 302 4.57 -8.65 -16.39
N TRP A 303 5.62 -8.76 -15.59
CA TRP A 303 6.56 -7.64 -15.40
C TRP A 303 7.41 -7.35 -16.66
N LEU A 304 7.75 -8.35 -17.48
CA LEU A 304 8.34 -8.11 -18.79
C LEU A 304 7.34 -7.38 -19.70
N LEU A 305 6.07 -7.75 -19.65
CA LEU A 305 5.04 -7.04 -20.41
C LEU A 305 4.84 -5.61 -19.89
N LEU A 306 4.89 -5.38 -18.57
CA LEU A 306 4.82 -4.05 -17.97
C LEU A 306 6.00 -3.17 -18.42
N LEU A 307 7.22 -3.74 -18.48
CA LEU A 307 8.42 -3.05 -18.98
C LEU A 307 8.22 -2.50 -20.41
N VAL A 308 7.51 -3.24 -21.25
CA VAL A 308 7.25 -2.85 -22.65
C VAL A 308 6.05 -1.88 -22.74
N LEU A 309 5.00 -2.07 -21.94
CA LEU A 309 3.74 -1.35 -22.07
C LEU A 309 3.72 0.00 -21.34
N ALA A 310 4.56 0.23 -20.32
CA ALA A 310 4.50 1.42 -19.51
C ALA A 310 4.64 2.71 -20.35
N VAL A 311 5.68 2.82 -21.16
CA VAL A 311 5.93 4.01 -21.99
C VAL A 311 4.85 4.20 -23.06
N PRO A 312 4.47 3.18 -23.87
CA PRO A 312 3.37 3.31 -24.83
C PRO A 312 2.03 3.73 -24.20
N ALA A 313 1.70 3.22 -23.01
CA ALA A 313 0.46 3.58 -22.32
C ALA A 313 0.46 5.07 -21.90
N PHE A 314 1.56 5.58 -21.35
CA PHE A 314 1.68 6.99 -21.00
C PHE A 314 1.72 7.91 -22.25
N LEU A 315 2.33 7.45 -23.34
CA LEU A 315 2.27 8.15 -24.64
C LEU A 315 0.83 8.23 -25.13
N ALA A 316 0.07 7.13 -25.10
CA ALA A 316 -1.33 7.11 -25.50
C ALA A 316 -2.19 8.07 -24.64
N MET A 317 -2.04 8.02 -23.29
CA MET A 317 -2.76 8.91 -22.39
C MET A 317 -2.43 10.39 -22.66
N SER A 318 -1.16 10.73 -22.89
CA SER A 318 -0.73 12.11 -23.12
C SER A 318 -1.10 12.65 -24.52
N ALA A 319 -1.14 11.77 -25.53
CA ALA A 319 -1.48 12.14 -26.90
C ALA A 319 -2.99 12.27 -27.10
N TRP A 320 -3.76 11.32 -26.63
CA TRP A 320 -5.21 11.29 -26.88
C TRP A 320 -6.01 12.10 -25.86
N ARG A 321 -5.58 12.13 -24.61
CA ARG A 321 -6.22 12.87 -23.49
C ARG A 321 -7.74 12.60 -23.38
N THR A 322 -8.14 11.35 -23.61
CA THR A 322 -9.54 10.92 -23.49
C THR A 322 -9.76 10.01 -22.29
N PRO A 323 -10.97 9.94 -21.71
CA PRO A 323 -11.27 9.02 -20.62
C PRO A 323 -10.98 7.57 -20.98
N GLU A 324 -11.25 7.14 -22.22
CA GLU A 324 -11.03 5.77 -22.68
C GLU A 324 -9.54 5.42 -22.69
N ALA A 325 -8.67 6.35 -23.10
CA ALA A 325 -7.23 6.16 -23.07
C ALA A 325 -6.72 6.05 -21.64
N LEU A 326 -7.21 6.91 -20.72
CA LEU A 326 -6.85 6.87 -19.32
C LEU A 326 -7.30 5.56 -18.66
N PHE A 327 -8.58 5.18 -18.83
CA PHE A 327 -9.12 3.96 -18.21
C PHE A 327 -8.52 2.70 -18.78
N GLY A 328 -8.34 2.64 -20.11
CA GLY A 328 -7.70 1.51 -20.79
C GLY A 328 -6.25 1.31 -20.36
N ALA A 329 -5.46 2.39 -20.34
CA ALA A 329 -4.08 2.35 -19.86
C ALA A 329 -4.01 1.96 -18.37
N THR A 330 -4.86 2.55 -17.51
CA THR A 330 -4.94 2.19 -16.10
C THR A 330 -5.27 0.72 -15.92
N ALA A 331 -6.29 0.20 -16.62
CA ALA A 331 -6.69 -1.20 -16.52
C ALA A 331 -5.57 -2.17 -16.93
N VAL A 332 -4.95 -1.92 -18.08
CA VAL A 332 -3.89 -2.79 -18.61
C VAL A 332 -2.65 -2.75 -17.71
N LEU A 333 -2.15 -1.56 -17.36
CA LEU A 333 -0.97 -1.42 -16.53
C LEU A 333 -1.20 -2.01 -15.13
N THR A 334 -2.37 -1.78 -14.54
CA THR A 334 -2.74 -2.33 -13.22
C THR A 334 -2.78 -3.86 -13.26
N LEU A 335 -3.48 -4.45 -14.23
CA LEU A 335 -3.58 -5.90 -14.36
C LEU A 335 -2.20 -6.55 -14.48
N VAL A 336 -1.39 -6.02 -15.38
CA VAL A 336 -0.05 -6.58 -15.65
C VAL A 336 0.88 -6.38 -14.45
N HIS A 337 0.78 -5.23 -13.76
CA HIS A 337 1.53 -4.96 -12.53
C HIS A 337 1.16 -5.95 -11.42
N ILE A 338 -0.12 -6.09 -11.11
CA ILE A 338 -0.60 -6.84 -9.95
C ILE A 338 -0.42 -8.33 -10.12
N LEU A 339 -0.62 -8.87 -11.33
CA LEU A 339 -0.34 -10.28 -11.62
C LEU A 339 1.10 -10.69 -11.28
N GLY A 340 2.05 -9.74 -11.31
CA GLY A 340 3.44 -9.99 -10.92
C GLY A 340 3.76 -9.64 -9.46
N SER A 341 3.06 -8.68 -8.86
CA SER A 341 3.40 -8.11 -7.54
C SER A 341 3.07 -9.04 -6.38
N THR A 342 1.90 -9.67 -6.36
CA THR A 342 1.54 -10.67 -5.33
C THR A 342 2.49 -11.87 -5.36
N PRO A 343 2.82 -12.47 -6.52
CA PRO A 343 3.85 -13.51 -6.61
C PRO A 343 5.24 -13.05 -6.16
N ALA A 344 5.61 -11.77 -6.35
CA ALA A 344 6.89 -11.22 -5.90
C ALA A 344 7.02 -11.29 -4.37
N VAL A 345 5.97 -10.84 -3.64
CA VAL A 345 5.94 -10.90 -2.18
C VAL A 345 6.04 -12.36 -1.70
N LEU A 346 5.27 -13.27 -2.30
CA LEU A 346 5.28 -14.68 -1.95
C LEU A 346 6.65 -15.33 -2.22
N LEU A 347 7.27 -15.03 -3.38
CA LEU A 347 8.61 -15.51 -3.74
C LEU A 347 9.63 -15.10 -2.69
N PHE A 348 9.62 -13.83 -2.29
CA PHE A 348 10.52 -13.33 -1.26
C PHE A 348 10.29 -14.02 0.10
N MET A 349 9.02 -14.18 0.51
CA MET A 349 8.68 -14.89 1.75
C MET A 349 9.17 -16.34 1.75
N GLN A 350 9.03 -17.04 0.63
CA GLN A 350 9.45 -18.45 0.48
C GLN A 350 10.98 -18.59 0.44
N ALA A 351 11.70 -17.57 0.00
CA ALA A 351 13.18 -17.57 -0.03
C ALA A 351 13.79 -17.44 1.38
N LEU A 352 13.02 -16.98 2.38
CA LEU A 352 13.47 -16.83 3.76
C LEU A 352 13.11 -18.08 4.59
N PRO A 353 14.05 -18.56 5.46
CA PRO A 353 13.75 -19.61 6.44
C PRO A 353 12.56 -19.21 7.33
N ALA A 354 11.74 -20.18 7.71
CA ALA A 354 10.53 -19.96 8.52
C ALA A 354 10.82 -19.12 9.80
N ARG A 355 11.96 -19.38 10.45
CA ARG A 355 12.38 -18.73 11.69
C ARG A 355 12.58 -17.21 11.58
N ILE A 356 13.02 -16.69 10.43
CA ILE A 356 13.29 -15.25 10.22
C ILE A 356 12.33 -14.62 9.22
N ARG A 357 11.37 -15.38 8.71
CA ARG A 357 10.48 -14.97 7.62
C ARG A 357 9.62 -13.75 7.99
N ALA A 358 8.95 -13.80 9.14
CA ALA A 358 8.07 -12.72 9.58
C ALA A 358 8.83 -11.40 9.82
N GLY A 359 9.96 -11.46 10.54
CA GLY A 359 10.81 -10.29 10.78
C GLY A 359 11.48 -9.81 9.50
N GLY A 360 11.99 -10.73 8.68
CA GLY A 360 12.67 -10.41 7.42
C GLY A 360 11.75 -9.71 6.42
N ILE A 361 10.52 -10.21 6.23
CA ILE A 361 9.56 -9.54 5.35
C ILE A 361 9.11 -8.21 5.94
N GLY A 362 8.83 -8.14 7.24
CA GLY A 362 8.43 -6.91 7.90
C GLY A 362 9.45 -5.78 7.69
N ILE A 363 10.74 -6.06 7.89
CA ILE A 363 11.81 -5.09 7.74
C ILE A 363 11.99 -4.70 6.26
N VAL A 364 12.13 -5.68 5.36
CA VAL A 364 12.40 -5.40 3.94
C VAL A 364 11.21 -4.70 3.29
N TYR A 365 10.00 -5.12 3.59
CA TYR A 365 8.77 -4.47 3.09
C TYR A 365 8.63 -3.04 3.62
N ALA A 366 8.83 -2.84 4.94
CA ALA A 366 8.76 -1.51 5.53
C ALA A 366 9.81 -0.55 4.96
N LEU A 367 11.05 -1.02 4.76
CA LEU A 367 12.11 -0.23 4.14
C LEU A 367 11.80 0.08 2.67
N SER A 368 11.33 -0.91 1.90
CA SER A 368 10.94 -0.69 0.49
C SER A 368 9.85 0.36 0.38
N ILE A 369 8.81 0.28 1.21
CA ILE A 369 7.73 1.26 1.19
C ILE A 369 8.20 2.62 1.70
N ALA A 370 9.01 2.68 2.76
CA ALA A 370 9.48 3.95 3.29
C ALA A 370 10.37 4.70 2.28
N LEU A 371 11.28 3.99 1.62
CA LEU A 371 12.22 4.58 0.66
C LEU A 371 11.55 4.90 -0.68
N PHE A 372 10.76 3.98 -1.22
CA PHE A 372 10.23 4.09 -2.57
C PHE A 372 8.77 4.55 -2.60
N GLY A 373 7.91 4.07 -1.69
CA GLY A 373 6.50 4.44 -1.67
C GLY A 373 6.29 5.91 -1.32
N GLY A 374 6.97 6.40 -0.29
CA GLY A 374 6.86 7.78 0.16
C GLY A 374 7.41 8.81 -0.82
N THR A 375 8.33 8.43 -1.68
CA THR A 375 9.02 9.35 -2.60
C THR A 375 8.48 9.32 -4.02
N THR A 376 7.82 8.23 -4.45
CA THR A 376 7.45 8.02 -5.86
C THR A 376 6.60 9.16 -6.42
N GLN A 377 5.47 9.48 -5.83
CA GLN A 377 4.55 10.50 -6.38
C GLN A 377 5.16 11.90 -6.36
N LEU A 378 5.95 12.21 -5.33
CA LEU A 378 6.71 13.45 -5.24
C LEU A 378 7.75 13.54 -6.37
N LEU A 379 8.53 12.48 -6.57
CA LEU A 379 9.55 12.39 -7.63
C LEU A 379 8.93 12.46 -9.02
N GLU A 380 7.81 11.79 -9.26
CA GLU A 380 7.10 11.82 -10.54
C GLU A 380 6.60 13.23 -10.87
N THR A 381 6.00 13.91 -9.89
CA THR A 381 5.58 15.31 -10.05
C THR A 381 6.79 16.22 -10.32
N ALA A 382 7.89 16.04 -9.59
CA ALA A 382 9.11 16.80 -9.79
C ALA A 382 9.76 16.50 -11.15
N LEU A 383 9.82 15.23 -11.57
CA LEU A 383 10.36 14.83 -12.88
C LEU A 383 9.57 15.44 -14.03
N ILE A 384 8.23 15.45 -13.98
CA ILE A 384 7.41 16.10 -15.00
C ILE A 384 7.77 17.59 -15.07
N ARG A 385 7.91 18.27 -13.92
CA ARG A 385 8.28 19.71 -13.88
C ARG A 385 9.68 19.99 -14.42
N TRP A 386 10.67 19.17 -14.05
CA TRP A 386 12.06 19.37 -14.45
C TRP A 386 12.31 19.06 -15.93
N THR A 387 11.66 18.01 -16.44
CA THR A 387 11.86 17.56 -17.82
C THR A 387 10.89 18.19 -18.81
N GLY A 388 9.78 18.75 -18.33
CA GLY A 388 8.65 19.18 -19.17
C GLY A 388 7.94 18.04 -19.89
N SER A 389 8.30 16.79 -19.57
CA SER A 389 7.80 15.60 -20.27
C SER A 389 6.67 14.90 -19.49
N PRO A 390 5.47 14.76 -20.06
CA PRO A 390 4.38 14.04 -19.41
C PRO A 390 4.64 12.55 -19.27
N ILE A 391 5.59 11.97 -19.99
CA ILE A 391 5.93 10.54 -19.91
C ILE A 391 7.07 10.23 -18.92
N ALA A 392 7.54 11.22 -18.17
CA ALA A 392 8.61 11.02 -17.18
C ALA A 392 8.27 9.93 -16.13
N PRO A 393 7.04 9.83 -15.59
CA PRO A 393 6.66 8.75 -14.69
C PRO A 393 6.79 7.35 -15.31
N ALA A 394 6.50 7.21 -16.61
CA ALA A 394 6.65 5.94 -17.31
C ALA A 394 8.10 5.45 -17.34
N TRP A 395 9.04 6.34 -17.61
CA TRP A 395 10.47 6.01 -17.60
C TRP A 395 10.96 5.65 -16.20
N TYR A 396 10.49 6.36 -15.17
CA TYR A 396 10.81 6.04 -13.78
C TYR A 396 10.30 4.64 -13.39
N MET A 397 9.05 4.33 -13.71
CA MET A 397 8.44 3.01 -13.50
C MET A 397 9.15 1.91 -14.29
N THR A 398 9.47 2.16 -15.57
CA THR A 398 10.18 1.21 -16.44
C THR A 398 11.57 0.87 -15.87
N GLY A 399 12.32 1.88 -15.43
CA GLY A 399 13.62 1.69 -14.80
C GLY A 399 13.53 0.86 -13.51
N ALA A 400 12.53 1.16 -12.67
CA ALA A 400 12.29 0.41 -11.45
C ALA A 400 11.96 -1.08 -11.73
N ILE A 401 11.08 -1.36 -12.70
CA ILE A 401 10.72 -2.73 -13.09
C ILE A 401 11.92 -3.47 -13.68
N ALA A 402 12.77 -2.82 -14.47
CA ALA A 402 14.00 -3.44 -14.98
C ALA A 402 14.92 -3.88 -13.83
N VAL A 403 15.11 -3.03 -12.82
CA VAL A 403 15.89 -3.36 -11.62
C VAL A 403 15.24 -4.51 -10.84
N GLY A 404 13.91 -4.47 -10.66
CA GLY A 404 13.16 -5.54 -9.98
C GLY A 404 13.26 -6.89 -10.69
N LEU A 405 13.17 -6.90 -12.01
CA LEU A 405 13.37 -8.11 -12.83
C LEU A 405 14.77 -8.67 -12.68
N ALA A 406 15.81 -7.81 -12.73
CA ALA A 406 17.19 -8.25 -12.50
C ALA A 406 17.38 -8.83 -11.09
N ALA A 407 16.81 -8.18 -10.07
CA ALA A 407 16.85 -8.67 -8.68
C ALA A 407 16.13 -10.02 -8.52
N THR A 408 15.03 -10.25 -9.25
CA THR A 408 14.29 -11.52 -9.23
C THR A 408 15.16 -12.70 -9.68
N LEU A 409 16.13 -12.48 -10.58
CA LEU A 409 17.03 -13.53 -11.03
C LEU A 409 17.92 -14.06 -9.92
N LEU A 410 18.25 -13.23 -8.94
CA LEU A 410 19.09 -13.59 -7.77
C LEU A 410 18.32 -14.43 -6.74
N ILE A 411 17.01 -14.40 -6.73
CA ILE A 411 16.17 -15.14 -5.78
C ILE A 411 15.85 -16.51 -6.38
N ARG A 412 16.20 -17.58 -5.66
CA ARG A 412 15.86 -18.95 -6.05
C ARG A 412 14.49 -19.33 -5.51
N GLU A 413 13.61 -19.79 -6.39
CA GLU A 413 12.33 -20.36 -5.98
C GLU A 413 12.58 -21.74 -5.34
N PRO A 414 12.04 -22.01 -4.13
CA PRO A 414 12.13 -23.34 -3.53
C PRO A 414 11.45 -24.38 -4.43
N LYS A 415 12.05 -25.58 -4.53
CA LYS A 415 11.40 -26.69 -5.24
C LYS A 415 10.05 -26.98 -4.59
N ARG A 416 9.02 -27.07 -5.39
CA ARG A 416 7.69 -27.52 -4.95
C ARG A 416 7.82 -28.97 -4.47
N ARG A 417 7.41 -29.20 -3.22
CA ARG A 417 7.22 -30.58 -2.69
C ARG A 417 5.80 -31.03 -2.97
#